data_17aa3df1fe9d39eb48f38ac437f6a616
#
_entry.id   17aa3df1fe9d39eb48f38ac437f6a616
#
_cell.length_a   1.000
_cell.length_b   1.000
_cell.length_c   1.000
_cell.angle_alpha   90.00
_cell.angle_beta   90.00
_cell.angle_gamma   90.00
#
_symmetry.space_group_name_H-M   'P 1'
#
loop_
_entity.id
_entity.type
_entity.pdbx_description
1 polymer ?
#
loop_
_entity_poly.entity_id
_entity_poly.type
_entity_poly.pdbx_seq_one_letter_code
_entity_poly.pdbx_strand_id
1 'polypeptide(L)'
;GNLKMLLNLPVTQEIEILLDETMLSRLDLSSLSLANLDSLLPSRPDQRLAFSILEASKANLKLQRSLSAPEFAIQGIYDRAGNFINNYFAVGLSFSVPIFNRNQGNIKSAKLEIEKSLKEKEYTENKANSELYVAYSRLEKAMELYQSADDDLEKNFNRLIEGVNENFRKRNIS
;
A
#
# COMPACT_ATOMS: atom_id res chain seq x y z
N GLY A 1 12.47 -19.67 8.10
CA GLY A 1 11.17 -20.16 7.61
C GLY A 1 10.54 -19.23 6.60
N ASN A 2 10.35 -17.94 6.92
CA ASN A 2 9.60 -17.01 6.07
C ASN A 2 10.24 -16.72 4.70
N LEU A 3 11.58 -16.71 4.61
CA LEU A 3 12.28 -16.45 3.36
C LEU A 3 12.04 -17.58 2.32
N LYS A 4 12.06 -18.86 2.75
CA LYS A 4 11.76 -19.99 1.87
C LYS A 4 10.35 -19.94 1.31
N MET A 5 9.40 -19.47 2.14
CA MET A 5 7.99 -19.30 1.73
C MET A 5 7.85 -18.19 0.69
N LEU A 6 8.53 -17.05 0.87
CA LEU A 6 8.52 -15.93 -0.08
C LEU A 6 9.18 -16.28 -1.42
N LEU A 7 10.21 -17.13 -1.40
CA LEU A 7 10.92 -17.58 -2.60
C LEU A 7 10.29 -18.83 -3.23
N ASN A 8 9.20 -19.35 -2.65
CA ASN A 8 8.53 -20.58 -3.08
C ASN A 8 9.49 -21.78 -3.17
N LEU A 9 10.43 -21.88 -2.21
CA LEU A 9 11.43 -22.93 -2.16
C LEU A 9 10.98 -24.07 -1.24
N PRO A 10 11.31 -25.35 -1.57
CA PRO A 10 11.02 -26.49 -0.70
C PRO A 10 11.76 -26.36 0.63
N VAL A 11 11.12 -26.84 1.71
CA VAL A 11 11.66 -26.75 3.08
C VAL A 11 13.03 -27.43 3.24
N THR A 12 13.28 -28.45 2.43
CA THR A 12 14.52 -29.22 2.43
C THR A 12 15.71 -28.55 1.75
N GLN A 13 15.48 -27.49 0.97
CA GLN A 13 16.56 -26.79 0.28
C GLN A 13 17.32 -25.90 1.25
N GLU A 14 18.62 -26.10 1.40
CA GLU A 14 19.46 -25.20 2.17
C GLU A 14 19.65 -23.88 1.42
N ILE A 15 19.54 -22.77 2.17
CA ILE A 15 19.80 -21.42 1.66
C ILE A 15 21.06 -20.94 2.37
N GLU A 16 22.11 -20.74 1.61
CA GLU A 16 23.31 -20.07 2.08
C GLU A 16 23.19 -18.58 1.77
N ILE A 17 23.29 -17.76 2.81
CA ILE A 17 23.24 -16.30 2.66
C ILE A 17 24.69 -15.84 2.51
N LEU A 18 25.10 -15.55 1.28
CA LEU A 18 26.37 -14.88 1.02
C LEU A 18 26.19 -13.39 1.36
N LEU A 19 26.67 -12.98 2.51
CA LEU A 19 26.76 -11.57 2.87
C LEU A 19 27.94 -10.97 2.08
N ASP A 20 27.62 -10.12 1.14
CA ASP A 20 28.62 -9.27 0.50
C ASP A 20 28.90 -8.08 1.41
N GLU A 21 29.99 -8.17 2.20
CA GLU A 21 30.41 -7.08 3.11
C GLU A 21 30.62 -5.76 2.38
N THR A 22 30.89 -5.80 1.08
CA THR A 22 31.02 -4.58 0.27
C THR A 22 29.69 -3.91 0.01
N MET A 23 28.56 -4.63 0.11
CA MET A 23 27.23 -4.03 0.04
C MET A 23 26.88 -3.25 1.31
N LEU A 24 27.26 -3.76 2.48
CA LEU A 24 27.00 -3.09 3.76
C LEU A 24 27.81 -1.78 3.88
N SER A 25 29.04 -1.78 3.40
CA SER A 25 29.88 -0.57 3.39
C SER A 25 29.42 0.50 2.40
N ARG A 26 28.59 0.14 1.42
CA ARG A 26 28.01 1.06 0.42
C ARG A 26 26.64 1.62 0.83
N LEU A 27 26.04 1.14 1.92
CA LEU A 27 24.79 1.69 2.44
C LEU A 27 25.08 3.06 3.06
N ASP A 28 25.02 4.07 2.20
CA ASP A 28 25.05 5.46 2.64
C ASP A 28 23.70 5.84 3.25
N LEU A 29 23.60 5.78 4.58
CA LEU A 29 22.40 6.19 5.33
C LEU A 29 22.06 7.66 5.15
N SER A 30 23.00 8.49 4.72
CA SER A 30 22.71 9.90 4.45
C SER A 30 21.68 10.06 3.33
N SER A 31 21.63 9.09 2.41
CA SER A 31 20.62 9.02 1.33
C SER A 31 19.25 8.52 1.80
N LEU A 32 19.19 7.79 2.91
CA LEU A 32 17.98 7.23 3.51
C LEU A 32 17.39 8.13 4.60
N SER A 33 17.33 9.45 4.36
CA SER A 33 16.69 10.33 5.34
C SER A 33 15.21 10.00 5.49
N LEU A 34 14.70 10.08 6.72
CA LEU A 34 13.28 9.84 7.02
C LEU A 34 12.36 10.71 6.14
N ALA A 35 12.76 11.96 5.86
CA ALA A 35 12.03 12.87 4.99
C ALA A 35 11.92 12.37 3.54
N ASN A 36 12.97 11.76 3.00
CA ASN A 36 12.95 11.18 1.66
C ASN A 36 12.03 9.97 1.60
N LEU A 37 12.06 9.11 2.62
CA LEU A 37 11.20 7.94 2.71
C LEU A 37 9.73 8.31 2.90
N ASP A 38 9.44 9.34 3.69
CA ASP A 38 8.09 9.87 3.90
C ASP A 38 7.47 10.36 2.58
N SER A 39 8.26 11.02 1.74
CA SER A 39 7.81 11.48 0.42
C SER A 39 7.37 10.36 -0.53
N LEU A 40 7.81 9.13 -0.29
CA LEU A 40 7.45 7.95 -1.09
C LEU A 40 6.17 7.25 -0.60
N LEU A 41 5.70 7.54 0.61
CA LEU A 41 4.51 6.91 1.19
C LEU A 41 3.26 7.02 0.31
N PRO A 42 2.95 8.17 -0.33
CA PRO A 42 1.77 8.28 -1.19
C PRO A 42 1.81 7.36 -2.41
N SER A 43 3.00 6.90 -2.83
CA SER A 43 3.16 5.98 -3.96
C SER A 43 2.91 4.51 -3.60
N ARG A 44 2.81 4.17 -2.33
CA ARG A 44 2.54 2.81 -1.84
C ARG A 44 1.22 2.28 -2.42
N PRO A 45 1.18 0.99 -2.80
CA PRO A 45 -0.03 0.39 -3.40
C PRO A 45 -1.27 0.45 -2.48
N ASP A 46 -1.09 0.28 -1.17
CA ASP A 46 -2.16 0.36 -0.17
C ASP A 46 -2.75 1.78 -0.06
N GLN A 47 -1.92 2.81 -0.12
CA GLN A 47 -2.34 4.22 -0.16
C GLN A 47 -3.16 4.53 -1.42
N ARG A 48 -2.65 4.08 -2.57
CA ARG A 48 -3.34 4.24 -3.86
C ARG A 48 -4.67 3.50 -3.89
N LEU A 49 -4.73 2.32 -3.28
CA LEU A 49 -5.97 1.55 -3.14
C LEU A 49 -6.99 2.31 -2.28
N ALA A 50 -6.59 2.78 -1.10
CA ALA A 50 -7.48 3.54 -0.21
C ALA A 50 -8.01 4.81 -0.89
N PHE A 51 -7.16 5.53 -1.65
CA PHE A 51 -7.59 6.67 -2.46
C PHE A 51 -8.61 6.25 -3.54
N SER A 52 -8.36 5.16 -4.25
CA SER A 52 -9.25 4.68 -5.31
C SER A 52 -10.62 4.26 -4.76
N ILE A 53 -10.67 3.65 -3.57
CA ILE A 53 -11.91 3.29 -2.88
C ILE A 53 -12.71 4.56 -2.53
N LEU A 54 -12.06 5.59 -2.03
CA LEU A 54 -12.72 6.88 -1.74
C LEU A 54 -13.31 7.51 -3.02
N GLU A 55 -12.58 7.51 -4.12
CA GLU A 55 -13.08 8.04 -5.41
C GLU A 55 -14.25 7.19 -5.95
N ALA A 56 -14.20 5.87 -5.82
CA ALA A 56 -15.32 4.99 -6.17
C ALA A 56 -16.57 5.29 -5.32
N SER A 57 -16.43 5.54 -4.02
CA SER A 57 -17.54 5.92 -3.14
C SER A 57 -18.14 7.27 -3.53
N LYS A 58 -17.32 8.25 -3.92
CA LYS A 58 -17.79 9.54 -4.45
C LYS A 58 -18.55 9.37 -5.78
N ALA A 59 -18.03 8.51 -6.68
CA ALA A 59 -18.70 8.20 -7.94
C ALA A 59 -20.05 7.51 -7.71
N ASN A 60 -20.12 6.59 -6.73
CA ASN A 60 -21.38 5.95 -6.34
C ASN A 60 -22.39 6.97 -5.82
N LEU A 61 -22.00 7.92 -4.99
CA LEU A 61 -22.92 9.00 -4.56
C LEU A 61 -23.45 9.79 -5.76
N LYS A 62 -22.60 10.08 -6.75
CA LYS A 62 -23.03 10.75 -7.99
C LYS A 62 -24.07 9.91 -8.75
N LEU A 63 -23.84 8.60 -8.85
CA LEU A 63 -24.78 7.66 -9.44
C LEU A 63 -26.11 7.66 -8.69
N GLN A 64 -26.10 7.52 -7.36
CA GLN A 64 -27.33 7.50 -6.55
C GLN A 64 -28.14 8.81 -6.69
N ARG A 65 -27.48 9.93 -6.86
CA ARG A 65 -28.12 11.22 -7.14
C ARG A 65 -28.73 11.27 -8.54
N SER A 66 -28.06 10.74 -9.57
CA SER A 66 -28.62 10.72 -10.92
C SER A 66 -29.82 9.79 -11.01
N LEU A 67 -29.87 8.68 -10.27
CA LEU A 67 -31.04 7.80 -10.17
C LEU A 67 -32.23 8.45 -9.46
N SER A 68 -32.06 9.57 -8.80
CA SER A 68 -33.12 10.37 -8.19
C SER A 68 -33.73 11.41 -9.15
N ALA A 69 -33.11 11.62 -10.30
CA ALA A 69 -33.59 12.53 -11.32
C ALA A 69 -34.69 11.87 -12.18
N PRO A 70 -35.58 12.67 -12.77
CA PRO A 70 -36.54 12.16 -13.75
C PRO A 70 -35.85 11.49 -14.94
N GLU A 71 -36.36 10.37 -15.37
CA GLU A 71 -35.90 9.65 -16.56
C GLU A 71 -36.71 10.07 -17.78
N PHE A 72 -36.02 10.44 -18.85
CA PHE A 72 -36.62 10.78 -20.12
C PHE A 72 -36.27 9.67 -21.13
N ALA A 73 -37.28 9.13 -21.78
CA ALA A 73 -37.11 8.17 -22.85
C ALA A 73 -37.82 8.64 -24.13
N ILE A 74 -37.09 8.49 -25.24
CA ILE A 74 -37.64 8.70 -26.60
C ILE A 74 -37.74 7.31 -27.22
N GLN A 75 -38.96 6.98 -27.69
CA GLN A 75 -39.24 5.71 -28.30
C GLN A 75 -39.73 5.91 -29.73
N GLY A 76 -39.08 5.23 -30.68
CA GLY A 76 -39.53 5.14 -32.07
C GLY A 76 -40.12 3.73 -32.33
N ILE A 77 -41.29 3.66 -32.90
CA ILE A 77 -41.94 2.40 -33.30
C ILE A 77 -42.13 2.45 -34.81
N TYR A 78 -41.68 1.42 -35.49
CA TYR A 78 -41.95 1.19 -36.91
C TYR A 78 -42.54 -0.21 -37.08
N ASP A 79 -43.74 -0.26 -37.62
CA ASP A 79 -44.44 -1.50 -37.93
C ASP A 79 -44.77 -1.57 -39.41
N ARG A 80 -44.10 -2.49 -40.14
CA ARG A 80 -44.24 -2.67 -41.60
C ARG A 80 -45.56 -3.28 -41.98
N ALA A 81 -46.13 -4.17 -41.15
CA ALA A 81 -47.30 -4.99 -41.44
C ALA A 81 -48.34 -4.88 -40.31
N GLY A 82 -48.63 -3.68 -39.84
CA GLY A 82 -49.60 -3.44 -38.79
C GLY A 82 -51.03 -3.90 -39.20
N ASN A 83 -51.81 -4.33 -38.23
CA ASN A 83 -53.14 -4.89 -38.46
C ASN A 83 -54.11 -3.91 -39.13
N PHE A 84 -53.90 -2.59 -39.04
CA PHE A 84 -54.76 -1.56 -39.58
C PHE A 84 -54.11 -0.62 -40.59
N ILE A 85 -52.79 -0.36 -40.46
CA ILE A 85 -52.04 0.56 -41.32
C ILE A 85 -50.70 -0.05 -41.65
N ASN A 86 -50.42 -0.22 -42.94
CA ASN A 86 -49.08 -0.62 -43.41
C ASN A 86 -48.06 0.51 -43.25
N ASN A 87 -46.84 0.17 -42.90
CA ASN A 87 -45.75 1.13 -42.69
C ASN A 87 -46.09 2.17 -41.61
N TYR A 88 -46.65 1.73 -40.49
CA TYR A 88 -46.92 2.60 -39.36
C TYR A 88 -45.63 3.08 -38.68
N PHE A 89 -45.55 4.37 -38.50
CA PHE A 89 -44.43 5.02 -37.77
C PHE A 89 -45.00 5.86 -36.63
N ALA A 90 -44.48 5.67 -35.43
CA ALA A 90 -44.84 6.48 -34.29
C ALA A 90 -43.58 6.87 -33.48
N VAL A 91 -43.60 8.08 -32.95
CA VAL A 91 -42.59 8.58 -31.99
C VAL A 91 -43.30 8.87 -30.69
N GLY A 92 -42.81 8.28 -29.60
CA GLY A 92 -43.31 8.50 -28.25
C GLY A 92 -42.27 9.19 -27.39
N LEU A 93 -42.71 10.07 -26.52
CA LEU A 93 -41.88 10.63 -25.42
C LEU A 93 -42.49 10.16 -24.12
N SER A 94 -41.67 9.57 -23.26
CA SER A 94 -42.08 9.23 -21.90
C SER A 94 -41.11 9.84 -20.89
N PHE A 95 -41.66 10.27 -19.76
CA PHE A 95 -40.84 10.71 -18.65
C PHE A 95 -41.41 10.13 -17.36
N SER A 96 -40.50 9.61 -16.53
CA SER A 96 -40.83 9.06 -15.22
C SER A 96 -40.37 10.01 -14.14
N VAL A 97 -41.28 10.49 -13.31
CA VAL A 97 -40.98 11.39 -12.20
C VAL A 97 -41.09 10.64 -10.88
N PRO A 98 -39.99 10.44 -10.13
CA PRO A 98 -40.04 9.81 -8.82
C PRO A 98 -40.66 10.77 -7.79
N ILE A 99 -41.91 10.58 -7.42
CA ILE A 99 -42.63 11.48 -6.50
C ILE A 99 -42.35 11.09 -5.05
N PHE A 100 -42.50 9.82 -4.70
CA PHE A 100 -42.40 9.32 -3.33
C PHE A 100 -41.03 8.73 -3.01
N ASN A 101 -40.44 7.98 -3.93
CA ASN A 101 -39.12 7.38 -3.76
C ASN A 101 -38.08 8.10 -4.64
N ARG A 102 -37.39 9.08 -4.07
CA ARG A 102 -36.32 9.85 -4.71
C ARG A 102 -34.94 9.26 -4.38
N ASN A 103 -34.84 7.97 -4.18
CA ASN A 103 -33.60 7.29 -3.85
C ASN A 103 -32.86 7.83 -2.58
N GLN A 104 -33.62 8.52 -1.68
CA GLN A 104 -33.03 9.24 -0.55
C GLN A 104 -32.31 8.34 0.44
N GLY A 105 -32.78 7.07 0.61
CA GLY A 105 -32.12 6.08 1.45
C GLY A 105 -30.74 5.73 0.93
N ASN A 106 -30.62 5.42 -0.36
CA ASN A 106 -29.35 5.06 -0.99
C ASN A 106 -28.39 6.28 -1.06
N ILE A 107 -28.94 7.48 -1.28
CA ILE A 107 -28.13 8.73 -1.21
C ILE A 107 -27.55 8.92 0.18
N LYS A 108 -28.33 8.70 1.24
CA LYS A 108 -27.85 8.78 2.62
C LYS A 108 -26.80 7.71 2.90
N SER A 109 -27.04 6.48 2.48
CA SER A 109 -26.07 5.37 2.61
C SER A 109 -24.76 5.69 1.87
N ALA A 110 -24.83 6.18 0.63
CA ALA A 110 -23.65 6.55 -0.14
C ALA A 110 -22.85 7.69 0.47
N LYS A 111 -23.51 8.65 1.16
CA LYS A 111 -22.80 9.68 1.93
C LYS A 111 -22.01 9.09 3.10
N LEU A 112 -22.62 8.20 3.87
CA LEU A 112 -21.97 7.51 4.99
C LEU A 112 -20.81 6.65 4.52
N GLU A 113 -20.94 6.02 3.33
CA GLU A 113 -19.86 5.24 2.73
C GLU A 113 -18.64 6.12 2.36
N ILE A 114 -18.85 7.36 1.92
CA ILE A 114 -17.77 8.32 1.70
C ILE A 114 -17.06 8.64 3.02
N GLU A 115 -17.82 8.91 4.09
CA GLU A 115 -17.25 9.19 5.41
C GLU A 115 -16.43 8.02 5.94
N LYS A 116 -16.96 6.80 5.78
CA LYS A 116 -16.24 5.57 6.11
C LYS A 116 -14.95 5.43 5.30
N SER A 117 -15.02 5.56 3.98
CA SER A 117 -13.83 5.45 3.10
C SER A 117 -12.79 6.52 3.40
N LEU A 118 -13.22 7.72 3.82
CA LEU A 118 -12.31 8.78 4.27
C LEU A 118 -11.56 8.37 5.54
N LYS A 119 -12.28 7.78 6.52
CA LYS A 119 -11.66 7.28 7.75
C LYS A 119 -10.73 6.10 7.52
N GLU A 120 -11.07 5.22 6.61
CA GLU A 120 -10.20 4.09 6.20
C GLU A 120 -8.91 4.61 5.51
N LYS A 121 -9.03 5.66 4.68
CA LYS A 121 -7.87 6.32 4.08
C LYS A 121 -6.96 6.94 5.15
N GLU A 122 -7.51 7.75 6.07
CA GLU A 122 -6.77 8.33 7.20
C GLU A 122 -6.07 7.26 8.05
N TYR A 123 -6.77 6.15 8.34
CA TYR A 123 -6.20 5.02 9.07
C TYR A 123 -5.02 4.40 8.33
N THR A 124 -5.14 4.19 7.02
CA THR A 124 -4.09 3.61 6.18
C THR A 124 -2.86 4.52 6.13
N GLU A 125 -3.06 5.84 6.02
CA GLU A 125 -2.00 6.85 6.06
C GLU A 125 -1.25 6.82 7.41
N ASN A 126 -1.98 6.86 8.51
CA ASN A 126 -1.39 6.81 9.86
C ASN A 126 -0.64 5.49 10.11
N LYS A 127 -1.19 4.38 9.63
CA LYS A 127 -0.55 3.07 9.72
C LYS A 127 0.77 3.05 8.95
N ALA A 128 0.78 3.55 7.73
CA ALA A 128 1.99 3.59 6.89
C ALA A 128 3.08 4.48 7.52
N ASN A 129 2.70 5.63 8.07
CA ASN A 129 3.62 6.51 8.80
C ASN A 129 4.21 5.81 10.03
N SER A 130 3.38 5.12 10.80
CA SER A 130 3.85 4.37 11.97
C SER A 130 4.78 3.21 11.60
N GLU A 131 4.46 2.47 10.54
CA GLU A 131 5.30 1.38 10.01
C GLU A 131 6.66 1.92 9.55
N LEU A 132 6.67 3.04 8.83
CA LEU A 132 7.90 3.68 8.38
C LEU A 132 8.78 4.10 9.58
N TYR A 133 8.19 4.78 10.55
CA TYR A 133 8.91 5.24 11.74
C TYR A 133 9.53 4.07 12.53
N VAL A 134 8.75 3.01 12.76
CA VAL A 134 9.23 1.80 13.46
C VAL A 134 10.35 1.11 12.67
N ALA A 135 10.21 1.00 11.34
CA ALA A 135 11.22 0.38 10.49
C ALA A 135 12.52 1.22 10.49
N TYR A 136 12.40 2.54 10.40
CA TYR A 136 13.53 3.46 10.42
C TYR A 136 14.28 3.41 11.77
N SER A 137 13.55 3.45 12.89
CA SER A 137 14.15 3.33 14.22
C SER A 137 14.85 1.99 14.45
N ARG A 138 14.31 0.90 13.88
CA ARG A 138 14.99 -0.41 13.92
C ARG A 138 16.26 -0.42 13.10
N LEU A 139 16.25 0.22 11.93
CA LEU A 139 17.42 0.36 11.09
C LEU A 139 18.52 1.14 11.81
N GLU A 140 18.19 2.30 12.40
CA GLU A 140 19.15 3.11 13.18
C GLU A 140 19.79 2.29 14.29
N LYS A 141 18.99 1.58 15.09
CA LYS A 141 19.52 0.73 16.17
C LYS A 141 20.37 -0.43 15.68
N ALA A 142 19.98 -1.05 14.56
CA ALA A 142 20.76 -2.14 13.97
C ALA A 142 22.12 -1.66 13.50
N MET A 143 22.17 -0.45 12.95
CA MET A 143 23.44 0.13 12.51
C MET A 143 24.33 0.59 13.66
N GLU A 144 23.75 1.18 14.70
CA GLU A 144 24.48 1.53 15.92
C GLU A 144 25.12 0.27 16.54
N LEU A 145 24.37 -0.83 16.61
CA LEU A 145 24.89 -2.12 17.09
C LEU A 145 25.99 -2.67 16.18
N TYR A 146 25.83 -2.56 14.87
CA TYR A 146 26.84 -3.04 13.91
C TYR A 146 28.14 -2.25 14.05
N GLN A 147 28.05 -0.93 14.08
CA GLN A 147 29.22 -0.07 14.26
C GLN A 147 29.93 -0.30 15.60
N SER A 148 29.17 -0.43 16.70
CA SER A 148 29.76 -0.70 18.02
C SER A 148 30.42 -2.08 18.10
N ALA A 149 29.82 -3.09 17.43
CA ALA A 149 30.37 -4.45 17.43
C ALA A 149 31.68 -4.53 16.64
N ASP A 150 31.79 -3.81 15.52
CA ASP A 150 32.98 -3.79 14.67
C ASP A 150 34.16 -3.13 15.41
N ASP A 151 33.93 -1.98 16.03
CA ASP A 151 34.92 -1.24 16.83
C ASP A 151 35.42 -2.04 18.05
N ASP A 152 34.56 -2.72 18.75
CA ASP A 152 34.91 -3.51 19.93
C ASP A 152 35.61 -4.82 19.55
N LEU A 153 35.24 -5.45 18.44
CA LEU A 153 35.84 -6.70 17.98
C LEU A 153 37.29 -6.45 17.51
N GLU A 154 37.55 -5.40 16.75
CA GLU A 154 38.87 -5.04 16.29
C GLU A 154 39.79 -4.66 17.46
N LYS A 155 39.33 -3.85 18.39
CA LYS A 155 40.10 -3.47 19.60
C LYS A 155 40.42 -4.67 20.50
N ASN A 156 39.44 -5.53 20.74
CA ASN A 156 39.62 -6.72 21.58
C ASN A 156 40.52 -7.76 20.91
N PHE A 157 40.41 -7.94 19.59
CA PHE A 157 41.24 -8.87 18.82
C PHE A 157 42.73 -8.41 18.83
N ASN A 158 42.98 -7.13 18.56
CA ASN A 158 44.33 -6.57 18.62
C ASN A 158 44.96 -6.69 20.04
N ARG A 159 44.16 -6.44 21.07
CA ARG A 159 44.59 -6.59 22.47
C ARG A 159 44.89 -8.04 22.82
N LEU A 160 44.13 -8.99 22.28
CA LEU A 160 44.36 -10.42 22.49
C LEU A 160 45.62 -10.89 21.78
N ILE A 161 45.87 -10.44 20.54
CA ILE A 161 47.13 -10.72 19.80
C ILE A 161 48.36 -10.15 20.52
N GLU A 162 48.26 -8.91 20.98
CA GLU A 162 49.35 -8.30 21.75
C GLU A 162 49.63 -9.08 23.03
N GLY A 163 48.58 -9.45 23.79
CA GLY A 163 48.72 -10.26 25.01
C GLY A 163 49.34 -11.63 24.78
N VAL A 164 48.95 -12.32 23.70
CA VAL A 164 49.52 -13.62 23.31
C VAL A 164 51.00 -13.47 22.92
N ASN A 165 51.32 -12.45 22.11
CA ASN A 165 52.69 -12.17 21.68
C ASN A 165 53.60 -11.82 22.86
N GLU A 166 53.12 -11.06 23.82
CA GLU A 166 53.86 -10.68 25.03
C GLU A 166 54.11 -11.91 25.94
N ASN A 167 53.10 -12.75 26.13
CA ASN A 167 53.23 -13.99 26.88
C ASN A 167 54.18 -14.99 26.21
N PHE A 168 54.14 -15.07 24.87
CA PHE A 168 55.11 -15.91 24.11
C PHE A 168 56.54 -15.37 24.25
N ARG A 169 56.78 -14.06 24.15
CA ARG A 169 58.10 -13.43 24.36
C ARG A 169 58.61 -13.68 25.77
N LYS A 170 57.76 -13.65 26.78
CA LYS A 170 58.11 -13.93 28.18
C LYS A 170 58.26 -15.41 28.47
N ARG A 171 58.12 -16.32 27.50
CA ARG A 171 58.14 -17.79 27.65
C ARG A 171 57.18 -18.36 28.69
N ASN A 172 56.06 -17.62 28.94
CA ASN A 172 55.04 -18.07 29.88
C ASN A 172 54.03 -19.06 29.28
N ILE A 173 54.16 -19.35 27.97
CA ILE A 173 53.35 -20.33 27.26
C ILE A 173 54.31 -21.21 26.46
N SER A 174 54.28 -22.52 26.71
CA SER A 174 54.97 -23.54 25.94
C SER A 174 54.09 -24.10 24.84
#